data_397a03b4f66a97cee4c284e8d2b84d47
#
_entry.id   397a03b4f66a97cee4c284e8d2b84d47
#
_cell.length_a   1.000
_cell.length_b   1.000
_cell.length_c   1.000
_cell.angle_alpha   90.00
_cell.angle_beta   90.00
_cell.angle_gamma   90.00
#
_symmetry.space_group_name_H-M   'P 1'
#
loop_
_entity.id
_entity.type
_entity.pdbx_description
1 polymer ?
#
loop_
_entity_poly.entity_id
_entity_poly.type
_entity_poly.pdbx_seq_one_letter_code
_entity_poly.pdbx_strand_id
1 'polypeptide(L)'
;MRKRPAYFSSFAAVLLTALSVIPFLYVFAKSLLSARDGFTLSYYYQVFLAQEQYLLRFWKSLGLCLCITAGQVVVSTLAGYGFAKCRFPGKNVLFFLLMVLMIMPLQVTLVPNYIMLDRLGLLDTYYALVLPMIFVPLGTFIMTQSFQAVPNEIIEAARLDGCGT
;
A
#
# COMPACT_ATOMS: atom_id res chain seq x y z
N MET A 1 -6.18 -30.96 -26.67
CA MET A 1 -5.33 -29.85 -26.17
C MET A 1 -3.88 -30.31 -26.08
N ARG A 2 -3.01 -29.82 -26.94
CA ARG A 2 -1.59 -30.23 -27.00
C ARG A 2 -0.84 -29.59 -25.85
N LYS A 3 -0.43 -30.36 -24.85
CA LYS A 3 0.44 -29.88 -23.74
C LYS A 3 1.75 -29.41 -24.38
N ARG A 4 1.98 -28.11 -24.45
CA ARG A 4 3.30 -27.60 -24.84
C ARG A 4 4.30 -28.10 -23.78
N PRO A 5 5.51 -28.51 -24.23
CA PRO A 5 6.50 -29.06 -23.31
C PRO A 5 6.80 -28.03 -22.23
N ALA A 6 6.52 -28.38 -20.98
CA ALA A 6 6.72 -27.54 -19.81
C ALA A 6 8.17 -27.00 -19.68
N TYR A 7 9.10 -27.70 -20.29
CA TYR A 7 10.53 -27.36 -20.31
C TYR A 7 10.84 -26.03 -21.01
N PHE A 8 10.14 -25.72 -22.12
CA PHE A 8 10.37 -24.47 -22.86
C PHE A 8 9.88 -23.26 -22.06
N SER A 9 8.70 -23.35 -21.44
CA SER A 9 8.18 -22.29 -20.61
C SER A 9 9.01 -22.09 -19.33
N SER A 10 9.51 -23.18 -18.73
CA SER A 10 10.40 -23.11 -17.57
C SER A 10 11.75 -22.50 -17.93
N PHE A 11 12.33 -22.88 -19.07
CA PHE A 11 13.58 -22.27 -19.53
C PHE A 11 13.43 -20.77 -19.82
N ALA A 12 12.35 -20.38 -20.50
CA ALA A 12 12.07 -18.97 -20.77
C ALA A 12 11.85 -18.17 -19.45
N ALA A 13 11.16 -18.76 -18.49
CA ALA A 13 10.95 -18.12 -17.18
C ALA A 13 12.27 -17.92 -16.41
N VAL A 14 13.13 -18.94 -16.38
CA VAL A 14 14.46 -18.85 -15.75
C VAL A 14 15.33 -17.79 -16.44
N LEU A 15 15.33 -17.77 -17.78
CA LEU A 15 16.08 -16.78 -18.54
C LEU A 15 15.61 -15.34 -18.24
N LEU A 16 14.29 -15.11 -18.25
CA LEU A 16 13.70 -13.81 -17.94
C LEU A 16 14.01 -13.37 -16.49
N THR A 17 13.92 -14.31 -15.56
CA THR A 17 14.27 -14.04 -14.17
C THR A 17 15.75 -13.68 -14.01
N ALA A 18 16.64 -14.44 -14.62
CA ALA A 18 18.07 -14.14 -14.62
C ALA A 18 18.36 -12.76 -15.22
N LEU A 19 17.75 -12.44 -16.38
CA LEU A 19 17.91 -11.14 -17.03
C LEU A 19 17.41 -9.98 -16.13
N SER A 20 16.32 -10.20 -15.41
CA SER A 20 15.76 -9.21 -14.50
C SER A 20 16.63 -8.97 -13.26
N VAL A 21 17.36 -9.99 -12.80
CA VAL A 21 18.22 -9.90 -11.60
C VAL A 21 19.59 -9.26 -11.91
N ILE A 22 20.08 -9.38 -13.15
CA ILE A 22 21.40 -8.85 -13.56
C ILE A 22 21.59 -7.37 -13.19
N PRO A 23 20.69 -6.42 -13.49
CA PRO A 23 20.90 -5.01 -13.16
C PRO A 23 21.01 -4.77 -11.66
N PHE A 24 20.28 -5.51 -10.84
CA PHE A 24 20.35 -5.40 -9.39
C PHE A 24 21.71 -5.92 -8.87
N LEU A 25 22.15 -7.07 -9.37
CA LEU A 25 23.47 -7.61 -9.02
C LEU A 25 24.60 -6.66 -9.46
N TYR A 26 24.47 -6.06 -10.65
CA TYR A 26 25.44 -5.07 -11.12
C TYR A 26 25.53 -3.85 -10.21
N VAL A 27 24.39 -3.25 -9.85
CA VAL A 27 24.33 -2.10 -8.94
C VAL A 27 24.90 -2.48 -7.57
N PHE A 28 24.53 -3.66 -7.04
CA PHE A 28 25.04 -4.16 -5.77
C PHE A 28 26.55 -4.38 -5.79
N ALA A 29 27.05 -5.03 -6.84
CA ALA A 29 28.51 -5.23 -6.99
C ALA A 29 29.26 -3.89 -7.11
N LYS A 30 28.71 -2.92 -7.86
CA LYS A 30 29.29 -1.59 -7.99
C LYS A 30 29.24 -0.80 -6.70
N SER A 31 28.23 -1.00 -5.85
CA SER A 31 28.16 -0.33 -4.53
C SER A 31 29.22 -0.81 -3.54
N LEU A 32 29.78 -2.01 -3.77
CA LEU A 32 30.85 -2.60 -2.95
C LEU A 32 32.23 -2.39 -3.54
N LEU A 33 32.35 -1.89 -4.77
CA LEU A 33 33.61 -1.73 -5.48
C LEU A 33 33.94 -0.24 -5.67
N SER A 34 35.04 0.21 -5.09
CA SER A 34 35.61 1.52 -5.38
C SER A 34 36.66 1.40 -6.51
N ALA A 35 36.72 2.44 -7.35
CA ALA A 35 37.72 2.49 -8.43
C ALA A 35 39.16 2.61 -7.91
N ARG A 36 39.35 3.03 -6.65
CA ARG A 36 40.67 3.26 -6.05
C ARG A 36 41.09 2.17 -5.07
N ASP A 37 40.13 1.66 -4.27
CA ASP A 37 40.43 0.83 -3.10
C ASP A 37 39.94 -0.62 -3.22
N GLY A 38 39.39 -1.03 -4.37
CA GLY A 38 38.81 -2.36 -4.54
C GLY A 38 37.51 -2.52 -3.74
N PHE A 39 37.43 -3.58 -2.91
CA PHE A 39 36.25 -3.84 -2.07
C PHE A 39 36.20 -2.85 -0.91
N THR A 40 35.09 -2.08 -0.81
CA THR A 40 34.92 -1.08 0.24
C THR A 40 33.47 -0.91 0.65
N LEU A 41 33.24 -0.64 1.92
CA LEU A 41 31.94 -0.25 2.48
C LEU A 41 31.83 1.28 2.69
N SER A 42 32.80 2.05 2.20
CA SER A 42 32.87 3.50 2.44
C SER A 42 31.64 4.25 1.92
N TYR A 43 31.06 3.81 0.81
CA TYR A 43 29.81 4.41 0.26
C TYR A 43 28.63 4.23 1.22
N TYR A 44 28.53 3.06 1.85
CA TYR A 44 27.48 2.80 2.85
C TYR A 44 27.70 3.63 4.11
N TYR A 45 28.96 3.72 4.56
CA TYR A 45 29.32 4.57 5.69
C TYR A 45 28.97 6.04 5.41
N GLN A 46 29.31 6.56 4.24
CA GLN A 46 29.02 7.94 3.84
C GLN A 46 27.52 8.22 3.79
N VAL A 47 26.72 7.30 3.24
CA VAL A 47 25.27 7.49 3.11
C VAL A 47 24.57 7.35 4.46
N PHE A 48 24.88 6.32 5.23
CA PHE A 48 24.12 5.99 6.44
C PHE A 48 24.63 6.66 7.71
N LEU A 49 25.95 6.91 7.81
CA LEU A 49 26.56 7.38 9.07
C LEU A 49 27.19 8.78 8.95
N ALA A 50 27.71 9.16 7.79
CA ALA A 50 28.33 10.48 7.62
C ALA A 50 27.31 11.58 7.28
N GLN A 51 26.12 11.24 6.76
CA GLN A 51 25.07 12.20 6.46
C GLN A 51 23.90 12.05 7.42
N GLU A 52 23.87 12.83 8.49
CA GLU A 52 22.76 12.85 9.45
C GLU A 52 21.40 13.11 8.79
N GLN A 53 21.37 13.90 7.74
CA GLN A 53 20.13 14.23 7.02
C GLN A 53 19.46 13.01 6.36
N TYR A 54 20.24 11.99 5.94
CA TYR A 54 19.69 10.78 5.34
C TYR A 54 18.88 9.98 6.35
N LEU A 55 19.45 9.73 7.52
CA LEU A 55 18.78 9.01 8.61
C LEU A 55 17.53 9.77 9.10
N LEU A 56 17.62 11.08 9.22
CA LEU A 56 16.47 11.90 9.60
C LEU A 56 15.33 11.80 8.58
N ARG A 57 15.66 11.86 7.28
CA ARG A 57 14.66 11.70 6.21
C ARG A 57 14.05 10.29 6.21
N PHE A 58 14.88 9.27 6.43
CA PHE A 58 14.41 7.88 6.53
C PHE A 58 13.41 7.71 7.67
N TRP A 59 13.72 8.19 8.88
CA TRP A 59 12.84 8.08 10.03
C TRP A 59 11.55 8.90 9.86
N LYS A 60 11.64 10.08 9.26
CA LYS A 60 10.45 10.88 8.92
C LYS A 60 9.54 10.13 7.93
N SER A 61 10.11 9.56 6.87
CA SER A 61 9.34 8.78 5.89
C SER A 61 8.74 7.53 6.51
N LEU A 62 9.50 6.82 7.35
CA LEU A 62 9.00 5.63 8.06
C LEU A 62 7.83 5.98 8.98
N GLY A 63 7.96 7.03 9.78
CA GLY A 63 6.90 7.51 10.66
C GLY A 63 5.65 7.92 9.88
N LEU A 64 5.83 8.62 8.77
CA LEU A 64 4.72 9.01 7.88
C LEU A 64 4.01 7.79 7.29
N CYS A 65 4.77 6.81 6.77
CA CYS A 65 4.20 5.57 6.24
C CYS A 65 3.43 4.78 7.30
N LEU A 66 3.97 4.68 8.51
CA LEU A 66 3.29 4.00 9.62
C LEU A 66 1.98 4.71 10.00
N CYS A 67 1.99 6.04 10.07
CA CYS A 67 0.81 6.84 10.36
C CYS A 67 -0.27 6.65 9.29
N ILE A 68 0.10 6.75 8.00
CA ILE A 68 -0.82 6.54 6.87
C ILE A 68 -1.38 5.11 6.91
N THR A 69 -0.53 4.10 7.06
CA THR A 69 -0.95 2.69 7.06
C THR A 69 -1.90 2.40 8.22
N ALA A 70 -1.58 2.88 9.42
CA ALA A 70 -2.47 2.73 10.58
C ALA A 70 -3.84 3.37 10.32
N GLY A 71 -3.84 4.60 9.80
CA GLY A 71 -5.08 5.30 9.42
C GLY A 71 -5.88 4.53 8.36
N GLN A 72 -5.21 4.04 7.30
CA GLN A 72 -5.84 3.23 6.25
C GLN A 72 -6.49 1.95 6.82
N VAL A 73 -5.78 1.22 7.68
CA VAL A 73 -6.30 -0.01 8.30
C VAL A 73 -7.54 0.30 9.14
N VAL A 74 -7.48 1.32 9.99
CA VAL A 74 -8.61 1.70 10.85
C VAL A 74 -9.82 2.11 10.00
N VAL A 75 -9.64 3.04 9.07
CA VAL A 75 -10.75 3.55 8.24
C VAL A 75 -11.32 2.45 7.35
N SER A 76 -10.46 1.66 6.69
CA SER A 76 -10.90 0.56 5.82
C SER A 76 -11.63 -0.54 6.59
N THR A 77 -11.19 -0.85 7.81
CA THR A 77 -11.83 -1.87 8.66
C THR A 77 -13.20 -1.41 9.11
N LEU A 78 -13.31 -0.19 9.63
CA LEU A 78 -14.59 0.37 10.09
C LEU A 78 -15.59 0.50 8.94
N ALA A 79 -15.16 1.08 7.81
CA ALA A 79 -16.00 1.22 6.63
C ALA A 79 -16.37 -0.15 6.04
N GLY A 80 -15.41 -1.07 5.94
CA GLY A 80 -15.62 -2.42 5.44
C GLY A 80 -16.61 -3.21 6.30
N TYR A 81 -16.51 -3.12 7.62
CA TYR A 81 -17.49 -3.72 8.54
C TYR A 81 -18.89 -3.10 8.33
N GLY A 82 -18.98 -1.78 8.24
CA GLY A 82 -20.24 -1.08 7.96
C GLY A 82 -20.88 -1.55 6.66
N PHE A 83 -20.10 -1.65 5.57
CA PHE A 83 -20.59 -2.18 4.29
C PHE A 83 -20.89 -3.69 4.31
N ALA A 84 -20.24 -4.49 5.12
CA ALA A 84 -20.49 -5.92 5.18
C ALA A 84 -21.69 -6.27 6.07
N LYS A 85 -21.70 -5.76 7.30
CA LYS A 85 -22.56 -6.25 8.39
C LYS A 85 -23.69 -5.30 8.79
N CYS A 86 -23.56 -3.99 8.52
CA CYS A 86 -24.61 -3.04 8.86
C CYS A 86 -25.66 -2.93 7.75
N ARG A 87 -26.90 -2.60 8.14
CA ARG A 87 -28.03 -2.30 7.24
C ARG A 87 -28.35 -0.81 7.35
N PHE A 88 -28.17 -0.07 6.26
CA PHE A 88 -28.52 1.34 6.19
C PHE A 88 -29.02 1.69 4.78
N PRO A 89 -29.87 2.73 4.66
CA PRO A 89 -30.40 3.16 3.36
C PRO A 89 -29.26 3.66 2.47
N GLY A 90 -29.32 3.35 1.17
CA GLY A 90 -28.30 3.81 0.22
C GLY A 90 -27.00 3.00 0.20
N LYS A 91 -26.84 1.95 1.04
CA LYS A 91 -25.63 1.11 1.12
C LYS A 91 -25.13 0.66 -0.25
N ASN A 92 -26.01 0.13 -1.10
CA ASN A 92 -25.63 -0.41 -2.40
C ASN A 92 -25.14 0.70 -3.36
N VAL A 93 -25.76 1.87 -3.31
CA VAL A 93 -25.35 3.03 -4.12
C VAL A 93 -23.99 3.53 -3.68
N LEU A 94 -23.76 3.69 -2.37
CA LEU A 94 -22.45 4.12 -1.83
C LEU A 94 -21.35 3.10 -2.14
N PHE A 95 -21.64 1.81 -2.03
CA PHE A 95 -20.68 0.77 -2.37
C PHE A 95 -20.36 0.75 -3.86
N PHE A 96 -21.38 0.97 -4.72
CA PHE A 96 -21.17 1.11 -6.16
C PHE A 96 -20.28 2.33 -6.49
N LEU A 97 -20.54 3.49 -5.87
CA LEU A 97 -19.70 4.68 -6.04
C LEU A 97 -18.25 4.43 -5.59
N LEU A 98 -18.07 3.70 -4.48
CA LEU A 98 -16.74 3.29 -4.02
C LEU A 98 -16.02 2.45 -5.08
N MET A 99 -16.69 1.50 -5.72
CA MET A 99 -16.14 0.71 -6.82
C MET A 99 -15.77 1.59 -8.04
N VAL A 100 -16.62 2.57 -8.38
CA VAL A 100 -16.32 3.52 -9.46
C VAL A 100 -15.04 4.32 -9.15
N LEU A 101 -14.86 4.78 -7.90
CA LEU A 101 -13.66 5.48 -7.47
C LEU A 101 -12.38 4.65 -7.60
N MET A 102 -12.47 3.32 -7.44
CA MET A 102 -11.31 2.43 -7.62
C MET A 102 -10.79 2.40 -9.07
N ILE A 103 -11.67 2.64 -10.03
CA ILE A 103 -11.33 2.61 -11.47
C ILE A 103 -10.71 3.95 -11.89
N MET A 104 -10.91 5.02 -11.12
CA MET A 104 -10.38 6.34 -11.48
C MET A 104 -8.85 6.35 -11.40
N PRO A 105 -8.16 6.79 -12.47
CA PRO A 105 -6.71 6.98 -12.44
C PRO A 105 -6.31 8.03 -11.40
N LEU A 106 -5.25 7.76 -10.64
CA LEU A 106 -4.73 8.69 -9.63
C LEU A 106 -4.45 10.08 -10.21
N GLN A 107 -4.01 10.14 -11.47
CA GLN A 107 -3.69 11.37 -12.18
C GLN A 107 -4.88 12.33 -12.30
N VAL A 108 -6.11 11.81 -12.43
CA VAL A 108 -7.34 12.60 -12.52
C VAL A 108 -7.66 13.30 -11.20
N THR A 109 -7.36 12.64 -10.08
CA THR A 109 -7.65 13.15 -8.73
C THR A 109 -6.58 14.09 -8.19
N LEU A 110 -5.40 14.12 -8.81
CA LEU A 110 -4.25 14.88 -8.31
C LEU A 110 -4.52 16.40 -8.26
N VAL A 111 -5.02 16.97 -9.35
CA VAL A 111 -5.31 18.41 -9.44
C VAL A 111 -6.46 18.84 -8.53
N PRO A 112 -7.62 18.13 -8.50
CA PRO A 112 -8.68 18.42 -7.54
C PRO A 112 -8.22 18.33 -6.08
N ASN A 113 -7.43 17.33 -5.71
CA ASN A 113 -6.88 17.19 -4.38
C ASN A 113 -5.97 18.36 -4.01
N TYR A 114 -5.09 18.78 -4.92
CA TYR A 114 -4.23 19.94 -4.69
C TYR A 114 -5.05 21.20 -4.41
N ILE A 115 -6.04 21.50 -5.27
CA ILE A 115 -6.91 22.69 -5.10
C ILE A 115 -7.67 22.63 -3.76
N MET A 116 -8.15 21.44 -3.39
CA MET A 116 -8.86 21.27 -2.12
C MET A 116 -7.93 21.53 -0.92
N LEU A 117 -6.72 20.97 -0.94
CA LEU A 117 -5.74 21.14 0.13
C LEU A 117 -5.26 22.60 0.23
N ASP A 118 -5.13 23.29 -0.91
CA ASP A 118 -4.81 24.71 -0.95
C ASP A 118 -5.90 25.55 -0.28
N ARG A 119 -7.17 25.33 -0.65
CA ARG A 119 -8.32 26.02 -0.04
C ARG A 119 -8.46 25.76 1.46
N LEU A 120 -8.02 24.59 1.94
CA LEU A 120 -8.03 24.23 3.36
C LEU A 120 -6.79 24.77 4.10
N GLY A 121 -5.84 25.41 3.40
CA GLY A 121 -4.60 25.91 4.00
C GLY A 121 -3.67 24.79 4.50
N LEU A 122 -3.78 23.60 3.93
CA LEU A 122 -3.03 22.41 4.37
C LEU A 122 -1.78 22.14 3.51
N LEU A 123 -1.52 22.91 2.45
CA LEU A 123 -0.31 22.78 1.65
C LEU A 123 0.93 22.93 2.54
N ASP A 124 2.02 22.27 2.14
CA ASP A 124 3.30 22.23 2.86
C ASP A 124 3.24 21.68 4.29
N THR A 125 2.15 20.97 4.63
CA THR A 125 2.00 20.27 5.92
C THR A 125 2.01 18.75 5.74
N TYR A 126 2.31 18.01 6.81
CA TYR A 126 2.17 16.54 6.82
C TYR A 126 0.72 16.09 6.60
N TYR A 127 -0.27 16.91 6.96
CA TYR A 127 -1.69 16.62 6.74
C TYR A 127 -2.03 16.53 5.25
N ALA A 128 -1.38 17.32 4.39
CA ALA A 128 -1.55 17.25 2.95
C ALA A 128 -1.15 15.89 2.36
N LEU A 129 -0.20 15.20 2.98
CA LEU A 129 0.23 13.86 2.58
C LEU A 129 -0.64 12.77 3.21
N VAL A 130 -1.01 12.92 4.48
CA VAL A 130 -1.67 11.88 5.27
C VAL A 130 -3.15 11.77 4.90
N LEU A 131 -3.89 12.91 4.86
CA LEU A 131 -5.34 12.89 4.72
C LEU A 131 -5.84 12.23 3.43
N PRO A 132 -5.33 12.56 2.24
CA PRO A 132 -5.79 11.90 1.01
C PRO A 132 -5.43 10.42 0.96
N MET A 133 -4.33 10.01 1.61
CA MET A 133 -3.83 8.64 1.59
C MET A 133 -4.54 7.70 2.57
N ILE A 134 -5.20 8.23 3.61
CA ILE A 134 -5.95 7.40 4.57
C ILE A 134 -7.20 6.78 3.92
N PHE A 135 -7.84 7.49 3.01
CA PHE A 135 -9.08 7.06 2.37
C PHE A 135 -8.79 6.30 1.07
N VAL A 136 -8.57 5.01 1.16
CA VAL A 136 -8.30 4.15 -0.01
C VAL A 136 -9.50 3.25 -0.29
N PRO A 137 -10.21 3.45 -1.42
CA PRO A 137 -11.37 2.64 -1.80
C PRO A 137 -11.07 1.16 -1.85
N LEU A 138 -9.90 0.77 -2.38
CA LEU A 138 -9.47 -0.63 -2.46
C LEU A 138 -9.39 -1.29 -1.07
N GLY A 139 -8.85 -0.60 -0.06
CA GLY A 139 -8.78 -1.11 1.31
C GLY A 139 -10.17 -1.41 1.88
N THR A 140 -11.10 -0.48 1.72
CA THR A 140 -12.50 -0.65 2.14
C THR A 140 -13.18 -1.80 1.40
N PHE A 141 -12.94 -1.94 0.10
CA PHE A 141 -13.48 -3.05 -0.70
C PHE A 141 -12.96 -4.40 -0.20
N ILE A 142 -11.65 -4.56 -0.02
CA ILE A 142 -11.05 -5.82 0.46
C ILE A 142 -11.61 -6.19 1.85
N MET A 143 -11.68 -5.22 2.76
CA MET A 143 -12.23 -5.44 4.10
C MET A 143 -13.71 -5.82 4.05
N THR A 144 -14.50 -5.19 3.17
CA THR A 144 -15.91 -5.56 2.97
C THR A 144 -16.04 -7.01 2.52
N GLN A 145 -15.26 -7.45 1.53
CA GLN A 145 -15.27 -8.83 1.04
C GLN A 145 -14.84 -9.82 2.15
N SER A 146 -13.82 -9.46 2.91
CA SER A 146 -13.34 -10.28 4.03
C SER A 146 -14.41 -10.46 5.11
N PHE A 147 -15.09 -9.38 5.49
CA PHE A 147 -16.17 -9.47 6.47
C PHE A 147 -17.43 -10.17 5.92
N GLN A 148 -17.73 -10.06 4.63
CA GLN A 148 -18.83 -10.80 4.01
C GLN A 148 -18.59 -12.31 4.01
N ALA A 149 -17.33 -12.75 3.93
CA ALA A 149 -16.97 -14.17 3.98
C ALA A 149 -17.23 -14.81 5.36
N VAL A 150 -17.35 -14.02 6.43
CA VAL A 150 -17.68 -14.53 7.78
C VAL A 150 -19.18 -14.77 7.84
N PRO A 151 -19.68 -15.99 8.12
CA PRO A 151 -21.10 -16.28 8.27
C PRO A 151 -21.74 -15.49 9.41
N ASN A 152 -22.99 -15.05 9.21
CA ASN A 152 -23.68 -14.27 10.24
C ASN A 152 -24.03 -15.12 11.46
N GLU A 153 -24.17 -16.44 11.29
CA GLU A 153 -24.46 -17.41 12.34
C GLU A 153 -23.38 -17.37 13.44
N ILE A 154 -22.12 -17.13 13.07
CA ILE A 154 -21.03 -17.02 14.04
C ILE A 154 -21.21 -15.76 14.91
N ILE A 155 -21.63 -14.65 14.27
CA ILE A 155 -21.86 -13.38 14.99
C ILE A 155 -23.07 -13.50 15.91
N GLU A 156 -24.12 -14.21 15.47
CA GLU A 156 -25.33 -14.46 16.25
C GLU A 156 -25.02 -15.39 17.46
N ALA A 157 -24.25 -16.44 17.23
CA ALA A 157 -23.79 -17.33 18.32
C ALA A 157 -23.00 -16.55 19.37
N ALA A 158 -22.03 -15.72 18.96
CA ALA A 158 -21.25 -14.90 19.88
C ALA A 158 -22.11 -13.93 20.70
N ARG A 159 -23.20 -13.40 20.11
CA ARG A 159 -24.15 -12.55 20.83
C ARG A 159 -24.97 -13.35 21.86
N LEU A 160 -25.34 -14.59 21.55
CA LEU A 160 -26.04 -15.47 22.50
C LEU A 160 -25.14 -15.84 23.68
N ASP A 161 -23.85 -15.96 23.44
CA ASP A 161 -22.82 -16.21 24.47
C ASP A 161 -22.47 -14.95 25.31
N GLY A 162 -23.16 -13.83 25.09
CA GLY A 162 -23.01 -12.60 25.85
C GLY A 162 -21.88 -11.68 25.37
N CYS A 163 -21.30 -11.92 24.19
CA CYS A 163 -20.38 -10.97 23.56
C CYS A 163 -21.16 -9.69 23.17
N GLY A 164 -20.72 -8.55 23.67
CA GLY A 164 -21.34 -7.24 23.36
C GLY A 164 -21.32 -6.95 21.85
N THR A 165 -22.22 -6.05 21.42
CA THR A 165 -22.30 -5.57 20.04
C THR A 165 -21.21 -4.56 19.75
#